data_d0cfba2e76c65313b634dfcfc8716d19
#
_entry.id   d0cfba2e76c65313b634dfcfc8716d19
#
_cell.length_a   1.000
_cell.length_b   1.000
_cell.length_c   1.000
_cell.angle_alpha   90.00
_cell.angle_beta   90.00
_cell.angle_gamma   90.00
#
_symmetry.space_group_name_H-M   'P 1'
#
loop_
_entity.id
_entity.type
_entity.pdbx_description
1 polymer ?
#
loop_
_entity_poly.entity_id
_entity_poly.type
_entity_poly.pdbx_seq_one_letter_code
_entity_poly.pdbx_strand_id
1 'polypeptide(L)'
;MVDIRFDRPATNYQFCTGIINVKNSIEFTDKQGLRGCWGTDWPVSAKDSIGHKRETVGLGICIPSQNVIQELPKDKRNYPYVVATPTNQLHYAITFTSDNEDFGYHTADAWFAWLKKWKQNLDARNSISIRRK
;
A
#
# COMPACT_ATOMS: atom_id res chain seq x y z
N MET A 1 -5.51 8.09 -1.92
CA MET A 1 -6.21 7.34 -3.00
C MET A 1 -5.45 7.54 -4.29
N VAL A 2 -5.24 6.50 -5.06
CA VAL A 2 -4.65 6.54 -6.40
C VAL A 2 -5.74 6.17 -7.40
N ASP A 3 -5.99 7.05 -8.36
CA ASP A 3 -7.00 6.87 -9.40
C ASP A 3 -6.32 6.99 -10.77
N ILE A 4 -6.38 5.92 -11.54
CA ILE A 4 -5.80 5.83 -12.88
C ILE A 4 -6.95 5.69 -13.87
N ARG A 5 -6.97 6.53 -14.88
CA ARG A 5 -7.93 6.47 -15.98
C ARG A 5 -7.21 6.23 -17.29
N PHE A 6 -7.64 5.23 -18.01
CA PHE A 6 -7.15 4.91 -19.35
C PHE A 6 -8.08 5.50 -20.41
N ASP A 7 -7.54 5.90 -21.55
CA ASP A 7 -8.30 6.45 -22.66
C ASP A 7 -9.25 5.43 -23.32
N ARG A 8 -8.99 4.15 -23.08
CA ARG A 8 -9.79 3.01 -23.57
C ARG A 8 -9.85 1.90 -22.52
N PRO A 9 -10.77 0.94 -22.63
CA PRO A 9 -10.83 -0.21 -21.74
C PRO A 9 -9.49 -0.95 -21.67
N ALA A 10 -9.07 -1.28 -20.44
CA ALA A 10 -7.78 -1.91 -20.16
C ALA A 10 -7.89 -3.41 -19.85
N THR A 11 -8.97 -4.05 -20.29
CA THR A 11 -9.34 -5.44 -19.97
C THR A 11 -8.30 -6.50 -20.33
N ASN A 12 -7.46 -6.22 -21.33
CA ASN A 12 -6.45 -7.14 -21.84
C ASN A 12 -5.04 -6.84 -21.31
N TYR A 13 -4.92 -5.93 -20.36
CA TYR A 13 -3.63 -5.49 -19.84
C TYR A 13 -3.49 -5.84 -18.36
N GLN A 14 -2.26 -6.17 -17.98
CA GLN A 14 -1.85 -6.29 -16.61
C GLN A 14 -0.86 -5.18 -16.28
N PHE A 15 -0.93 -4.69 -15.06
CA PHE A 15 -0.09 -3.60 -14.57
C PHE A 15 0.66 -4.05 -13.33
N CYS A 16 1.79 -3.42 -13.05
CA CYS A 16 2.52 -3.62 -11.82
C CYS A 16 2.36 -2.39 -10.92
N THR A 17 2.05 -2.62 -9.65
CA THR A 17 2.05 -1.59 -8.60
C THR A 17 2.57 -2.19 -7.30
N GLY A 18 2.72 -1.38 -6.25
CA GLY A 18 3.18 -1.87 -4.95
C GLY A 18 3.66 -0.74 -4.05
N ILE A 19 4.32 -1.13 -2.97
CA ILE A 19 5.04 -0.24 -2.06
C ILE A 19 6.51 -0.60 -2.04
N ILE A 20 7.36 0.35 -1.66
CA ILE A 20 8.79 0.10 -1.54
C ILE A 20 9.09 -0.84 -0.36
N ASN A 21 10.11 -1.64 -0.50
CA ASN A 21 10.66 -2.45 0.58
C ASN A 21 11.66 -1.62 1.37
N VAL A 22 11.27 -1.14 2.56
CA VAL A 22 12.16 -0.41 3.46
C VAL A 22 13.15 -1.36 4.16
N LYS A 23 14.26 -0.80 4.63
CA LYS A 23 15.36 -1.57 5.21
C LYS A 23 14.92 -2.31 6.48
N ASN A 24 15.34 -3.57 6.63
CA ASN A 24 15.00 -4.43 7.77
C ASN A 24 13.49 -4.54 8.02
N SER A 25 12.70 -4.50 6.95
CA SER A 25 11.25 -4.46 7.10
C SER A 25 10.65 -5.77 7.56
N ILE A 26 9.67 -5.63 8.46
CA ILE A 26 8.69 -6.65 8.79
C ILE A 26 7.51 -6.47 7.83
N GLU A 27 7.00 -7.55 7.27
CA GLU A 27 5.90 -7.56 6.33
C GLU A 27 4.61 -8.05 6.98
N PHE A 28 3.49 -7.46 6.57
CA PHE A 28 2.14 -7.95 6.79
C PHE A 28 1.39 -8.03 5.47
N THR A 29 0.62 -9.08 5.26
CA THR A 29 -0.33 -9.21 4.16
C THR A 29 -1.55 -10.03 4.59
N ASP A 30 -2.74 -9.69 4.07
CA ASP A 30 -3.95 -10.48 4.23
C ASP A 30 -4.20 -11.42 3.04
N LYS A 31 -3.33 -11.39 2.03
CA LYS A 31 -3.47 -12.12 0.76
C LYS A 31 -4.73 -11.77 -0.05
N GLN A 32 -5.37 -10.66 0.29
CA GLN A 32 -6.62 -10.19 -0.33
C GLN A 32 -6.53 -8.70 -0.71
N GLY A 33 -5.33 -8.27 -1.13
CA GLY A 33 -5.05 -6.92 -1.63
C GLY A 33 -4.55 -5.93 -0.57
N LEU A 34 -4.54 -6.28 0.73
CA LEU A 34 -3.90 -5.46 1.75
C LEU A 34 -2.49 -5.97 2.02
N ARG A 35 -1.52 -5.08 1.89
CA ARG A 35 -0.12 -5.37 2.22
C ARG A 35 0.52 -4.16 2.88
N GLY A 36 1.36 -4.39 3.86
CA GLY A 36 2.12 -3.35 4.53
C GLY A 36 3.49 -3.81 4.95
N CYS A 37 4.34 -2.85 5.26
CA CYS A 37 5.62 -3.10 5.89
C CYS A 37 5.91 -2.07 6.98
N TRP A 38 6.84 -2.42 7.84
CA TRP A 38 7.36 -1.59 8.91
C TRP A 38 8.87 -1.78 9.00
N GLY A 39 9.63 -0.72 8.90
CA GLY A 39 11.08 -0.79 8.92
C GLY A 39 11.74 0.57 8.83
N THR A 40 13.06 0.58 8.63
CA THR A 40 13.86 1.79 8.58
C THR A 40 13.86 2.37 7.16
N ASP A 41 13.69 3.66 7.04
CA ASP A 41 13.76 4.34 5.75
C ASP A 41 15.13 4.21 5.09
N TRP A 42 15.13 4.26 3.75
CA TRP A 42 16.36 4.19 2.97
C TRP A 42 17.06 5.56 2.94
N PRO A 43 18.41 5.59 2.98
CA PRO A 43 19.12 6.83 2.76
C PRO A 43 18.90 7.35 1.34
N VAL A 44 18.67 8.64 1.21
CA VAL A 44 18.62 9.33 -0.08
C VAL A 44 20.01 9.38 -0.72
N SER A 45 21.05 9.54 0.09
CA SER A 45 22.46 9.59 -0.36
C SER A 45 23.41 9.04 0.72
N ALA A 46 24.66 8.78 0.34
CA ALA A 46 25.70 8.39 1.27
C ALA A 46 25.98 9.48 2.33
N LYS A 47 25.87 10.77 1.97
CA LYS A 47 26.02 11.89 2.90
C LYS A 47 24.88 11.96 3.91
N ASP A 48 23.67 11.68 3.46
CA ASP A 48 22.46 11.61 4.26
C ASP A 48 22.56 10.54 5.37
N SER A 49 23.23 9.41 5.08
CA SER A 49 23.45 8.35 6.06
C SER A 49 24.42 8.69 7.19
N ILE A 50 25.24 9.74 7.05
CA ILE A 50 26.24 10.14 8.05
C ILE A 50 25.67 11.15 9.05
N GLY A 51 24.82 12.06 8.59
CA GLY A 51 24.34 13.19 9.40
C GLY A 51 22.94 13.06 9.99
N HIS A 52 22.15 12.08 9.57
CA HIS A 52 20.73 11.98 9.93
C HIS A 52 20.37 10.63 10.53
N LYS A 53 19.65 10.66 11.65
CA LYS A 53 19.01 9.48 12.20
C LYS A 53 17.94 9.00 11.22
N ARG A 54 17.99 7.72 10.90
CA ARG A 54 16.97 7.09 10.07
C ARG A 54 15.65 6.98 10.81
N GLU A 55 14.59 7.32 10.12
CA GLU A 55 13.25 7.14 10.65
C GLU A 55 12.78 5.70 10.45
N THR A 56 12.00 5.23 11.40
CA THR A 56 11.21 4.02 11.22
C THR A 56 9.88 4.42 10.59
N VAL A 57 9.53 3.75 9.49
CA VAL A 57 8.33 4.08 8.72
C VAL A 57 7.47 2.84 8.49
N GLY A 58 6.18 3.08 8.45
CA GLY A 58 5.21 2.10 8.02
C GLY A 58 4.62 2.49 6.66
N LEU A 59 4.57 1.55 5.72
CA LEU A 59 3.94 1.73 4.42
C LEU A 59 2.80 0.74 4.26
N GLY A 60 1.75 1.14 3.55
CA GLY A 60 0.60 0.29 3.28
C GLY A 60 -0.02 0.54 1.91
N ILE A 61 -0.51 -0.53 1.29
CA ILE A 61 -1.29 -0.51 0.05
C ILE A 61 -2.53 -1.38 0.23
N CYS A 62 -3.66 -0.89 -0.25
CA CYS A 62 -4.91 -1.64 -0.30
C CYS A 62 -5.47 -1.57 -1.72
N ILE A 63 -5.50 -2.71 -2.40
CA ILE A 63 -6.01 -2.89 -3.75
C ILE A 63 -7.32 -3.68 -3.63
N PRO A 64 -8.42 -3.27 -4.29
CA PRO A 64 -9.63 -4.08 -4.34
C PRO A 64 -9.31 -5.49 -4.81
N SER A 65 -9.74 -6.51 -4.06
CA SER A 65 -9.34 -7.90 -4.30
C SER A 65 -9.65 -8.40 -5.71
N GLN A 66 -10.74 -7.92 -6.31
CA GLN A 66 -11.12 -8.23 -7.69
C GLN A 66 -10.12 -7.72 -8.74
N ASN A 67 -9.28 -6.76 -8.39
CA ASN A 67 -8.26 -6.21 -9.29
C ASN A 67 -6.89 -6.86 -9.08
N VAL A 68 -6.72 -7.69 -8.04
CA VAL A 68 -5.47 -8.39 -7.78
C VAL A 68 -5.40 -9.65 -8.62
N ILE A 69 -4.42 -9.73 -9.52
CA ILE A 69 -4.08 -10.96 -10.25
C ILE A 69 -3.13 -11.80 -9.43
N GLN A 70 -2.09 -11.15 -8.89
CA GLN A 70 -1.06 -11.84 -8.12
C GLN A 70 -0.38 -10.89 -7.14
N GLU A 71 -0.19 -11.34 -5.91
CA GLU A 71 0.75 -10.76 -4.96
C GLU A 71 2.11 -11.45 -5.15
N LEU A 72 3.09 -10.69 -5.63
CA LEU A 72 4.44 -11.22 -5.87
C LEU A 72 5.26 -11.25 -4.57
N PRO A 73 6.23 -12.17 -4.45
CA PRO A 73 7.21 -12.12 -3.37
C PRO A 73 7.92 -10.76 -3.33
N LYS A 74 8.31 -10.33 -2.12
CA LYS A 74 9.14 -9.13 -2.01
C LYS A 74 10.48 -9.31 -2.72
N ASP A 75 10.93 -8.28 -3.37
CA ASP A 75 12.29 -8.17 -3.89
C ASP A 75 13.14 -7.21 -3.02
N LYS A 76 14.35 -6.87 -3.49
CA LYS A 76 15.25 -5.96 -2.76
C LYS A 76 14.68 -4.56 -2.55
N ARG A 77 13.74 -4.12 -3.39
CA ARG A 77 13.26 -2.73 -3.42
C ARG A 77 11.77 -2.59 -3.25
N ASN A 78 10.99 -3.66 -3.46
CA ASN A 78 9.55 -3.54 -3.56
C ASN A 78 8.80 -4.72 -2.94
N TYR A 79 7.53 -4.43 -2.61
CA TYR A 79 6.45 -5.39 -2.36
C TYR A 79 5.46 -5.27 -3.52
N PRO A 80 5.68 -5.99 -4.63
CA PRO A 80 4.93 -5.77 -5.85
C PRO A 80 3.63 -6.58 -5.93
N TYR A 81 2.68 -6.04 -6.73
CA TYR A 81 1.47 -6.69 -7.17
C TYR A 81 1.35 -6.66 -8.69
N VAL A 82 0.77 -7.70 -9.26
CA VAL A 82 0.21 -7.68 -10.61
C VAL A 82 -1.29 -7.44 -10.47
N VAL A 83 -1.77 -6.42 -11.16
CA VAL A 83 -3.17 -5.98 -11.10
C VAL A 83 -3.76 -5.85 -12.50
N ALA A 84 -5.09 -5.98 -12.60
CA ALA A 84 -5.85 -5.73 -13.81
C ALA A 84 -7.17 -5.04 -13.48
N THR A 85 -7.84 -4.51 -14.50
CA THR A 85 -9.18 -3.94 -14.37
C THR A 85 -10.04 -4.34 -15.56
N PRO A 86 -11.32 -4.67 -15.36
CA PRO A 86 -12.25 -4.96 -16.45
C PRO A 86 -12.78 -3.69 -17.11
N THR A 87 -12.37 -2.51 -16.67
CA THR A 87 -12.84 -1.21 -17.14
C THR A 87 -11.69 -0.34 -17.65
N ASN A 88 -11.94 0.92 -17.87
CA ASN A 88 -10.92 1.93 -18.13
C ASN A 88 -10.43 2.65 -16.87
N GLN A 89 -10.72 2.12 -15.68
CA GLN A 89 -10.31 2.72 -14.42
C GLN A 89 -9.67 1.67 -13.51
N LEU A 90 -8.57 2.06 -12.87
CA LEU A 90 -7.94 1.31 -11.79
C LEU A 90 -7.74 2.25 -10.60
N HIS A 91 -8.24 1.88 -9.44
CA HIS A 91 -8.07 2.63 -8.20
C HIS A 91 -7.63 1.73 -7.08
N TYR A 92 -6.79 2.29 -6.23
CA TYR A 92 -6.31 1.65 -5.00
C TYR A 92 -5.91 2.72 -3.99
N ALA A 93 -5.65 2.32 -2.76
CA ALA A 93 -5.24 3.23 -1.71
C ALA A 93 -3.82 2.92 -1.25
N ILE A 94 -3.07 3.97 -0.97
CA ILE A 94 -1.76 3.89 -0.30
C ILE A 94 -1.79 4.74 0.96
N THR A 95 -0.97 4.37 1.93
CA THR A 95 -0.85 5.06 3.20
C THR A 95 0.55 4.88 3.78
N PHE A 96 0.93 5.77 4.68
CA PHE A 96 2.21 5.69 5.37
C PHE A 96 2.09 6.29 6.78
N THR A 97 3.06 6.01 7.63
CA THR A 97 3.27 6.60 8.94
C THR A 97 4.76 6.67 9.23
N SER A 98 5.16 7.58 10.11
CA SER A 98 6.52 7.66 10.66
C SER A 98 6.45 7.51 12.18
N ASP A 99 7.42 6.79 12.74
CA ASP A 99 7.62 6.67 14.19
C ASP A 99 7.97 8.02 14.86
N ASN A 100 8.40 8.98 14.06
CA ASN A 100 8.80 10.31 14.52
C ASN A 100 7.64 11.31 14.66
N GLU A 101 6.45 10.93 14.22
CA GLU A 101 5.25 11.77 14.29
C GLU A 101 4.45 11.47 15.56
N ASP A 102 4.07 12.51 16.33
CA ASP A 102 3.28 12.36 17.57
C ASP A 102 1.96 11.62 17.35
N PHE A 103 1.36 11.75 16.16
CA PHE A 103 0.15 11.05 15.75
C PHE A 103 0.43 9.76 14.97
N GLY A 104 1.71 9.41 14.79
CA GLY A 104 2.16 8.23 14.08
C GLY A 104 1.99 6.94 14.88
N TYR A 105 2.29 5.82 14.25
CA TYR A 105 2.37 4.52 14.91
C TYR A 105 3.82 4.23 15.25
N HIS A 106 4.06 3.73 16.47
CA HIS A 106 5.40 3.53 17.00
C HIS A 106 5.82 2.05 17.06
N THR A 107 4.95 1.14 16.60
CA THR A 107 5.25 -0.30 16.53
C THR A 107 4.64 -0.93 15.28
N ALA A 108 5.28 -2.00 14.79
CA ALA A 108 4.77 -2.78 13.67
C ALA A 108 3.36 -3.34 13.94
N ASP A 109 3.12 -3.86 15.14
CA ASP A 109 1.84 -4.45 15.51
C ASP A 109 0.71 -3.41 15.50
N ALA A 110 0.94 -2.22 16.05
CA ALA A 110 -0.03 -1.13 16.04
C ALA A 110 -0.33 -0.68 14.60
N TRP A 111 0.71 -0.54 13.78
CA TRP A 111 0.58 -0.21 12.36
C TRP A 111 -0.24 -1.25 11.59
N PHE A 112 0.07 -2.52 11.73
CA PHE A 112 -0.64 -3.59 11.03
C PHE A 112 -2.08 -3.78 11.52
N ALA A 113 -2.34 -3.58 12.80
CA ALA A 113 -3.70 -3.56 13.34
C ALA A 113 -4.52 -2.41 12.74
N TRP A 114 -3.91 -1.23 12.61
CA TRP A 114 -4.57 -0.09 11.95
C TRP A 114 -4.82 -0.35 10.46
N LEU A 115 -3.87 -0.93 9.73
CA LEU A 115 -4.05 -1.26 8.31
C LEU A 115 -5.27 -2.18 8.08
N LYS A 116 -5.47 -3.18 8.96
CA LYS A 116 -6.66 -4.06 8.90
C LYS A 116 -7.95 -3.27 9.05
N LYS A 117 -8.01 -2.36 10.04
CA LYS A 117 -9.17 -1.50 10.26
C LYS A 117 -9.38 -0.51 9.12
N TRP A 118 -8.29 0.03 8.57
CA TRP A 118 -8.33 0.93 7.42
C TRP A 118 -8.95 0.26 6.19
N LYS A 119 -8.55 -0.99 5.88
CA LYS A 119 -9.18 -1.78 4.80
C LYS A 119 -10.68 -1.95 5.04
N GLN A 120 -11.09 -2.36 6.25
CA GLN A 120 -12.52 -2.51 6.57
C GLN A 120 -13.31 -1.21 6.30
N ASN A 121 -12.74 -0.05 6.63
CA ASN A 121 -13.36 1.24 6.36
C ASN A 121 -13.43 1.57 4.86
N LEU A 122 -12.40 1.19 4.07
CA LEU A 122 -12.42 1.34 2.61
C LEU A 122 -13.50 0.46 1.98
N ASP A 123 -13.58 -0.79 2.39
CA ASP A 123 -14.56 -1.76 1.88
C ASP A 123 -15.99 -1.31 2.22
N ALA A 124 -16.22 -0.82 3.44
CA ALA A 124 -17.52 -0.29 3.87
C ALA A 124 -17.97 0.94 3.04
N ARG A 125 -17.04 1.84 2.68
CA ARG A 125 -17.35 3.01 1.83
C ARG A 125 -17.76 2.59 0.42
N ASN A 126 -17.16 1.55 -0.12
CA ASN A 126 -17.48 1.03 -1.45
C ASN A 126 -18.85 0.33 -1.51
N SER A 127 -19.42 -0.04 -0.37
CA SER A 127 -20.73 -0.71 -0.26
C SER A 127 -21.92 0.25 -0.07
N ILE A 128 -21.70 1.56 0.07
CA ILE A 128 -22.77 2.54 0.24
C ILE A 128 -23.46 2.78 -1.11
N SER A 129 -24.69 2.23 -1.27
CA SER A 129 -25.57 2.53 -2.40
C SER A 129 -26.56 3.65 -2.01
N ILE A 130 -26.57 4.75 -2.77
CA ILE A 130 -27.57 5.81 -2.61
C ILE A 130 -28.82 5.40 -3.39
N ARG A 131 -29.88 5.00 -2.69
CA ARG A 131 -31.22 4.87 -3.31
C ARG A 131 -31.84 6.27 -3.37
N ARG A 132 -31.99 6.82 -4.55
CA ARG A 132 -32.89 7.96 -4.78
C ARG A 132 -34.34 7.46 -4.64
N LYS A 133 -35.11 8.08 -3.75
CA LYS A 133 -36.56 7.93 -3.72
C LYS A 133 -37.18 8.69 -4.88
#